data_edbf84a9b1365c677a8048cc7beb3c8f
#
_entry.id   edbf84a9b1365c677a8048cc7beb3c8f
#
_cell.length_a   1.000
_cell.length_b   1.000
_cell.length_c   1.000
_cell.angle_alpha   90.00
_cell.angle_beta   90.00
_cell.angle_gamma   90.00
#
_symmetry.space_group_name_H-M   'P 1'
#
loop_
_entity.id
_entity.type
_entity.pdbx_description
1 polymer ?
#
loop_
_entity_poly.entity_id
_entity_poly.type
_entity_poly.pdbx_seq_one_letter_code
_entity_poly.pdbx_strand_id
1 'polypeptide(L)'
;DKVRAGDAVNFSIGQGDTVLTPLKLTQMYAAIANGGTIWQMMIAKAIVKTDGTVVKTFTPKRLGTVKTAPSNLAFLRGSLREVVTTGTAAGAFAGFPVEISGKTGTAEVFGRNPDGSAKDDTSWFASYAPTKNPRYAVVMMVGQGGFGASTSGVGVRRIYESLFGVTGGKVVPGAALFPEGKPPTKLPKISPATKPKEASK
;
A
#
# COMPACT_ATOMS: atom_id res chain seq x y z
N ASP A 1 -16.93 -26.71 -6.41
CA ASP A 1 -18.17 -25.91 -6.38
C ASP A 1 -18.35 -25.23 -7.74
N LYS A 2 -19.59 -25.21 -8.25
CA LYS A 2 -19.89 -24.55 -9.54
C LYS A 2 -20.02 -23.06 -9.31
N VAL A 3 -19.23 -22.27 -10.05
CA VAL A 3 -19.36 -20.80 -10.08
C VAL A 3 -20.76 -20.45 -10.57
N ARG A 4 -21.52 -19.69 -9.79
CA ARG A 4 -22.86 -19.18 -10.16
C ARG A 4 -22.73 -17.89 -10.94
N ALA A 5 -23.74 -17.56 -11.73
CA ALA A 5 -23.73 -16.29 -12.49
C ALA A 5 -23.56 -15.05 -11.58
N GLY A 6 -24.19 -15.07 -10.40
CA GLY A 6 -24.02 -14.01 -9.39
C GLY A 6 -22.60 -13.88 -8.84
N ASP A 7 -21.90 -15.00 -8.66
CA ASP A 7 -20.51 -15.01 -8.19
C ASP A 7 -19.59 -14.34 -9.22
N ALA A 8 -19.81 -14.58 -10.51
CA ALA A 8 -19.06 -13.96 -11.60
C ALA A 8 -19.30 -12.45 -11.67
N VAL A 9 -20.54 -12.00 -11.45
CA VAL A 9 -20.89 -10.57 -11.38
C VAL A 9 -20.21 -9.90 -10.18
N ASN A 10 -20.32 -10.48 -9.00
CA ASN A 10 -19.66 -9.95 -7.79
C ASN A 10 -18.14 -9.90 -7.94
N PHE A 11 -17.54 -10.96 -8.49
CA PHE A 11 -16.11 -11.01 -8.75
C PHE A 11 -15.66 -9.91 -9.72
N SER A 12 -16.47 -9.57 -10.72
CA SER A 12 -16.12 -8.55 -11.72
C SER A 12 -15.99 -7.12 -11.14
N ILE A 13 -16.62 -6.87 -9.98
CA ILE A 13 -16.54 -5.60 -9.24
C ILE A 13 -15.64 -5.70 -8.00
N GLY A 14 -14.96 -6.84 -7.80
CA GLY A 14 -14.07 -7.06 -6.66
C GLY A 14 -14.76 -7.40 -5.35
N GLN A 15 -16.02 -7.80 -5.40
CA GLN A 15 -16.80 -8.27 -4.25
C GLN A 15 -16.87 -9.82 -4.22
N GLY A 16 -17.56 -10.37 -3.20
CA GLY A 16 -17.74 -11.82 -3.03
C GLY A 16 -16.54 -12.49 -2.37
N ASP A 17 -16.25 -13.73 -2.78
CA ASP A 17 -15.27 -14.62 -2.12
C ASP A 17 -13.80 -14.27 -2.43
N THR A 18 -13.52 -13.10 -3.01
CA THR A 18 -12.15 -12.67 -3.28
C THR A 18 -11.46 -12.23 -1.99
N VAL A 19 -10.56 -13.05 -1.47
CA VAL A 19 -9.81 -12.77 -0.25
C VAL A 19 -8.34 -12.49 -0.59
N LEU A 20 -7.87 -11.30 -0.25
CA LEU A 20 -6.49 -10.88 -0.42
C LEU A 20 -5.94 -10.23 0.85
N THR A 21 -4.68 -10.53 1.17
CA THR A 21 -3.99 -9.78 2.22
C THR A 21 -3.53 -8.42 1.69
N PRO A 22 -3.47 -7.36 2.53
CA PRO A 22 -2.89 -6.07 2.13
C PRO A 22 -1.48 -6.20 1.55
N LEU A 23 -0.67 -7.11 2.10
CA LEU A 23 0.68 -7.41 1.60
C LEU A 23 0.65 -7.94 0.15
N LYS A 24 -0.27 -8.86 -0.15
CA LYS A 24 -0.40 -9.41 -1.51
C LYS A 24 -0.89 -8.35 -2.51
N LEU A 25 -1.82 -7.51 -2.08
CA LEU A 25 -2.28 -6.39 -2.89
C LEU A 25 -1.16 -5.37 -3.13
N THR A 26 -0.32 -5.08 -2.13
CA THR A 26 0.87 -4.23 -2.28
C THR A 26 1.85 -4.83 -3.31
N GLN A 27 2.07 -6.15 -3.28
CA GLN A 27 2.92 -6.84 -4.27
C GLN A 27 2.36 -6.69 -5.69
N MET A 28 1.04 -6.79 -5.87
CA MET A 28 0.38 -6.60 -7.17
C MET A 28 0.57 -5.17 -7.68
N TYR A 29 0.34 -4.16 -6.84
CA TYR A 29 0.54 -2.76 -7.22
C TYR A 29 2.01 -2.43 -7.50
N ALA A 30 2.94 -3.00 -6.75
CA ALA A 30 4.37 -2.87 -7.03
C ALA A 30 4.74 -3.49 -8.39
N ALA A 31 4.14 -4.62 -8.77
CA ALA A 31 4.35 -5.24 -10.08
C ALA A 31 3.77 -4.38 -11.22
N ILE A 32 2.57 -3.80 -11.06
CA ILE A 32 1.99 -2.86 -12.03
C ILE A 32 2.90 -1.62 -12.18
N ALA A 33 3.36 -1.08 -11.08
CA ALA A 33 4.19 0.12 -11.02
C ALA A 33 5.53 -0.06 -11.75
N ASN A 34 6.18 -1.21 -11.57
CA ASN A 34 7.52 -1.48 -12.09
C ASN A 34 7.55 -2.13 -13.50
N GLY A 35 6.40 -2.19 -14.19
CA GLY A 35 6.31 -2.75 -15.54
C GLY A 35 6.14 -4.27 -15.59
N GLY A 36 5.66 -4.88 -14.51
CA GLY A 36 5.24 -6.28 -14.48
C GLY A 36 6.16 -7.24 -13.75
N THR A 37 7.26 -6.79 -13.17
CA THR A 37 8.17 -7.68 -12.40
C THR A 37 7.58 -7.99 -11.03
N ILE A 38 7.48 -9.27 -10.70
CA ILE A 38 6.99 -9.75 -9.40
C ILE A 38 8.19 -10.10 -8.52
N TRP A 39 8.33 -9.39 -7.40
CA TRP A 39 9.37 -9.61 -6.41
C TRP A 39 8.83 -10.35 -5.20
N GLN A 40 9.66 -11.17 -4.57
CA GLN A 40 9.36 -11.72 -3.25
C GLN A 40 9.32 -10.59 -2.23
N MET A 41 8.22 -10.52 -1.47
CA MET A 41 8.11 -9.56 -0.39
C MET A 41 9.07 -9.93 0.73
N MET A 42 9.81 -8.93 1.23
CA MET A 42 10.77 -9.08 2.32
C MET A 42 10.51 -8.00 3.38
N ILE A 43 10.52 -8.40 4.63
CA ILE A 43 10.41 -7.50 5.80
C ILE A 43 11.75 -7.30 6.50
N ALA A 44 12.72 -8.17 6.22
CA ALA A 44 14.06 -8.09 6.80
C ALA A 44 15.09 -7.83 5.69
N LYS A 45 15.98 -6.86 5.89
CA LYS A 45 17.11 -6.56 5.01
C LYS A 45 18.38 -7.27 5.44
N ALA A 46 18.63 -7.34 6.74
CA ALA A 46 19.79 -7.99 7.31
C ALA A 46 19.56 -8.43 8.75
N ILE A 47 20.36 -9.38 9.20
CA ILE A 47 20.54 -9.72 10.61
C ILE A 47 21.85 -9.10 11.05
N VAL A 48 21.81 -8.33 12.15
CA VAL A 48 22.99 -7.66 12.69
C VAL A 48 23.14 -7.98 14.18
N LYS A 49 24.39 -8.00 14.66
CA LYS A 49 24.72 -8.07 16.09
C LYS A 49 24.46 -6.72 16.77
N THR A 50 24.49 -6.69 18.08
CA THR A 50 24.32 -5.46 18.87
C THR A 50 25.41 -4.41 18.63
N ASP A 51 26.60 -4.84 18.19
CA ASP A 51 27.73 -3.98 17.80
C ASP A 51 27.58 -3.40 16.38
N GLY A 52 26.52 -3.77 15.63
CA GLY A 52 26.28 -3.36 14.26
C GLY A 52 26.91 -4.26 13.19
N THR A 53 27.61 -5.33 13.59
CA THR A 53 28.18 -6.30 12.64
C THR A 53 27.09 -7.05 11.89
N VAL A 54 27.15 -7.03 10.56
CA VAL A 54 26.19 -7.75 9.70
C VAL A 54 26.49 -9.25 9.73
N VAL A 55 25.56 -10.05 10.21
CA VAL A 55 25.64 -11.52 10.24
C VAL A 55 25.15 -12.13 8.94
N LYS A 56 24.04 -11.58 8.41
CA LYS A 56 23.41 -12.08 7.17
C LYS A 56 22.68 -10.93 6.46
N THR A 57 22.81 -10.88 5.15
CA THR A 57 22.05 -9.97 4.29
C THR A 57 21.03 -10.78 3.46
N PHE A 58 19.84 -10.24 3.30
CA PHE A 58 18.81 -10.79 2.41
C PHE A 58 18.80 -10.00 1.11
N THR A 59 18.87 -10.70 -0.02
CA THR A 59 18.82 -10.10 -1.35
C THR A 59 17.42 -10.22 -1.95
N PRO A 60 16.94 -9.21 -2.71
CA PRO A 60 15.68 -9.31 -3.42
C PRO A 60 15.66 -10.51 -4.36
N LYS A 61 14.56 -11.28 -4.33
CA LYS A 61 14.36 -12.44 -5.21
C LYS A 61 13.21 -12.14 -6.18
N ARG A 62 13.51 -12.21 -7.48
CA ARG A 62 12.50 -12.15 -8.53
C ARG A 62 11.73 -13.46 -8.58
N LEU A 63 10.39 -13.41 -8.54
CA LEU A 63 9.51 -14.56 -8.64
C LEU A 63 9.02 -14.81 -10.08
N GLY A 64 8.95 -13.74 -10.89
CA GLY A 64 8.47 -13.83 -12.26
C GLY A 64 8.06 -12.49 -12.83
N THR A 65 7.23 -12.54 -13.86
CA THR A 65 6.62 -11.36 -14.50
C THR A 65 5.14 -11.58 -14.74
N VAL A 66 4.38 -10.50 -14.74
CA VAL A 66 2.98 -10.52 -15.16
C VAL A 66 2.92 -10.84 -16.65
N LYS A 67 2.21 -11.93 -17.00
CA LYS A 67 2.05 -12.37 -18.40
C LYS A 67 0.93 -11.57 -19.06
N THR A 68 1.27 -10.40 -19.60
CA THR A 68 0.34 -9.54 -20.35
C THR A 68 1.12 -8.67 -21.33
N ALA A 69 0.42 -8.12 -22.34
CA ALA A 69 1.02 -7.18 -23.26
C ALA A 69 1.44 -5.89 -22.52
N PRO A 70 2.57 -5.27 -22.89
CA PRO A 70 3.00 -3.99 -22.28
C PRO A 70 1.95 -2.89 -22.42
N SER A 71 1.18 -2.87 -23.49
CA SER A 71 0.07 -1.94 -23.72
C SER A 71 -1.02 -2.06 -22.66
N ASN A 72 -1.34 -3.26 -22.19
CA ASN A 72 -2.34 -3.47 -21.15
C ASN A 72 -1.86 -2.91 -19.79
N LEU A 73 -0.57 -3.08 -19.47
CA LEU A 73 0.00 -2.45 -18.26
C LEU A 73 0.03 -0.92 -18.39
N ALA A 74 0.34 -0.39 -19.55
CA ALA A 74 0.32 1.04 -19.81
C ALA A 74 -1.10 1.61 -19.64
N PHE A 75 -2.09 0.95 -20.26
CA PHE A 75 -3.50 1.32 -20.11
C PHE A 75 -3.95 1.30 -18.63
N LEU A 76 -3.65 0.21 -17.93
CA LEU A 76 -3.99 0.09 -16.50
C LEU A 76 -3.35 1.20 -15.65
N ARG A 77 -2.08 1.53 -15.90
CA ARG A 77 -1.38 2.62 -15.21
C ARG A 77 -2.02 3.98 -15.50
N GLY A 78 -2.46 4.22 -16.73
CA GLY A 78 -3.22 5.42 -17.10
C GLY A 78 -4.54 5.49 -16.34
N SER A 79 -5.34 4.44 -16.36
CA SER A 79 -6.61 4.37 -15.65
C SER A 79 -6.46 4.55 -14.13
N LEU A 80 -5.42 3.97 -13.52
CA LEU A 80 -5.11 4.19 -12.10
C LEU A 80 -4.73 5.64 -11.79
N ARG A 81 -4.14 6.36 -12.76
CA ARG A 81 -3.90 7.80 -12.60
C ARG A 81 -5.19 8.60 -12.65
N GLU A 82 -6.10 8.27 -13.56
CA GLU A 82 -7.40 8.95 -13.70
C GLU A 82 -8.27 8.84 -12.44
N VAL A 83 -8.23 7.73 -11.72
CA VAL A 83 -8.92 7.59 -10.42
C VAL A 83 -8.54 8.70 -9.45
N VAL A 84 -7.29 9.16 -9.50
CA VAL A 84 -6.75 10.16 -8.58
C VAL A 84 -6.86 11.59 -9.12
N THR A 85 -7.01 11.75 -10.44
CA THR A 85 -7.15 13.10 -11.05
C THR A 85 -8.60 13.55 -11.17
N THR A 86 -9.46 12.65 -11.64
CA THR A 86 -10.86 12.97 -11.97
C THR A 86 -11.85 11.96 -11.39
N GLY A 87 -11.35 10.82 -10.89
CA GLY A 87 -12.17 9.74 -10.36
C GLY A 87 -12.43 9.82 -8.86
N THR A 88 -12.74 8.66 -8.27
CA THR A 88 -13.22 8.52 -6.89
C THR A 88 -12.24 8.99 -5.81
N ALA A 89 -10.94 9.11 -6.11
CA ALA A 89 -9.92 9.57 -5.17
C ALA A 89 -9.48 11.02 -5.42
N ALA A 90 -10.06 11.75 -6.39
CA ALA A 90 -9.62 13.09 -6.74
C ALA A 90 -9.66 14.06 -5.54
N GLY A 91 -10.72 14.02 -4.74
CA GLY A 91 -10.84 14.85 -3.54
C GLY A 91 -9.77 14.55 -2.48
N ALA A 92 -9.43 13.28 -2.26
CA ALA A 92 -8.43 12.89 -1.28
C ALA A 92 -7.02 13.40 -1.62
N PHE A 93 -6.70 13.55 -2.90
CA PHE A 93 -5.38 13.96 -3.37
C PHE A 93 -5.35 15.35 -4.02
N ALA A 94 -6.42 16.12 -3.90
CA ALA A 94 -6.46 17.50 -4.41
C ALA A 94 -5.26 18.31 -3.86
N GLY A 95 -4.54 18.99 -4.75
CA GLY A 95 -3.38 19.81 -4.39
C GLY A 95 -2.15 19.03 -3.88
N PHE A 96 -2.13 17.69 -3.99
CA PHE A 96 -0.95 16.93 -3.61
C PHE A 96 0.15 17.08 -4.67
N PRO A 97 1.40 17.47 -4.28
CA PRO A 97 2.44 17.87 -5.22
C PRO A 97 3.13 16.71 -5.95
N VAL A 98 2.86 15.45 -5.57
CA VAL A 98 3.41 14.26 -6.20
C VAL A 98 2.31 13.49 -6.92
N GLU A 99 2.54 13.13 -8.18
CA GLU A 99 1.57 12.34 -8.94
C GLU A 99 1.41 10.94 -8.36
N ILE A 100 0.17 10.57 -8.05
CA ILE A 100 -0.20 9.26 -7.50
C ILE A 100 -1.09 8.52 -8.48
N SER A 101 -0.91 7.23 -8.59
CA SER A 101 -1.81 6.30 -9.27
C SER A 101 -2.36 5.30 -8.26
N GLY A 102 -3.66 5.07 -8.26
CA GLY A 102 -4.27 4.16 -7.29
C GLY A 102 -5.75 3.88 -7.54
N LYS A 103 -6.34 3.06 -6.69
CA LYS A 103 -7.76 2.70 -6.75
C LYS A 103 -8.34 2.60 -5.34
N THR A 104 -9.51 3.19 -5.17
CA THR A 104 -10.36 3.02 -3.99
C THR A 104 -11.03 1.65 -4.00
N GLY A 105 -11.26 1.08 -2.84
CA GLY A 105 -12.11 -0.07 -2.64
C GLY A 105 -13.00 0.15 -1.42
N THR A 106 -14.22 -0.35 -1.49
CA THR A 106 -15.17 -0.40 -0.38
C THR A 106 -15.72 -1.82 -0.38
N ALA A 107 -15.32 -2.64 0.58
CA ALA A 107 -15.76 -4.03 0.66
C ALA A 107 -16.87 -4.16 1.69
N GLU A 108 -18.02 -4.62 1.23
CA GLU A 108 -19.20 -4.83 2.09
C GLU A 108 -18.90 -5.84 3.19
N VAL A 109 -19.35 -5.52 4.41
CA VAL A 109 -19.24 -6.38 5.58
C VAL A 109 -20.63 -6.64 6.15
N PHE A 110 -21.07 -7.88 6.06
CA PHE A 110 -22.36 -8.29 6.61
C PHE A 110 -22.28 -8.54 8.12
N GLY A 111 -23.41 -8.33 8.80
CA GLY A 111 -23.58 -8.60 10.22
C GLY A 111 -23.74 -7.36 11.08
N ARG A 112 -23.75 -7.57 12.40
CA ARG A 112 -23.96 -6.51 13.39
C ARG A 112 -22.81 -6.44 14.39
N ASN A 113 -22.59 -5.27 14.90
CA ASN A 113 -21.70 -5.01 16.04
C ASN A 113 -22.35 -5.51 17.35
N PRO A 114 -21.59 -5.66 18.46
CA PRO A 114 -22.15 -6.06 19.76
C PRO A 114 -23.25 -5.13 20.30
N ASP A 115 -23.25 -3.86 19.90
CA ASP A 115 -24.28 -2.86 20.25
C ASP A 115 -25.54 -2.92 19.39
N GLY A 116 -25.58 -3.87 18.42
CA GLY A 116 -26.71 -4.07 17.49
C GLY A 116 -26.69 -3.19 16.23
N SER A 117 -25.75 -2.25 16.10
CA SER A 117 -25.59 -1.46 14.87
C SER A 117 -25.11 -2.33 13.69
N ALA A 118 -25.43 -1.93 12.46
CA ALA A 118 -24.86 -2.58 11.27
C ALA A 118 -23.34 -2.35 11.25
N LYS A 119 -22.59 -3.36 10.77
CA LYS A 119 -21.17 -3.17 10.51
C LYS A 119 -20.98 -2.25 9.31
N ASP A 120 -20.01 -1.34 9.42
CA ASP A 120 -19.57 -0.52 8.31
C ASP A 120 -18.69 -1.33 7.35
N ASP A 121 -18.60 -0.87 6.12
CA ASP A 121 -17.76 -1.45 5.09
C ASP A 121 -16.28 -1.36 5.42
N THR A 122 -15.47 -2.25 4.86
CA THR A 122 -14.02 -2.16 4.92
C THR A 122 -13.52 -1.20 3.84
N SER A 123 -12.88 -0.12 4.29
CA SER A 123 -12.25 0.88 3.44
C SER A 123 -10.91 0.40 2.92
N TRP A 124 -10.66 0.58 1.61
CA TRP A 124 -9.39 0.24 0.95
C TRP A 124 -8.90 1.37 0.07
N PHE A 125 -7.60 1.56 0.04
CA PHE A 125 -6.92 2.30 -1.02
C PHE A 125 -5.58 1.64 -1.34
N ALA A 126 -5.40 1.27 -2.61
CA ALA A 126 -4.16 0.69 -3.11
C ALA A 126 -3.55 1.62 -4.16
N SER A 127 -2.24 1.88 -4.07
CA SER A 127 -1.60 2.91 -4.86
C SER A 127 -0.09 2.73 -5.02
N TYR A 128 0.48 3.50 -5.94
CA TYR A 128 1.91 3.70 -6.04
C TYR A 128 2.22 5.17 -6.40
N ALA A 129 3.41 5.63 -6.06
CA ALA A 129 3.88 6.98 -6.33
C ALA A 129 5.41 7.05 -6.46
N PRO A 130 5.95 8.03 -7.25
CA PRO A 130 5.25 8.83 -8.24
C PRO A 130 4.66 7.98 -9.39
N THR A 131 3.67 8.51 -10.12
CA THR A 131 3.10 7.83 -11.30
C THR A 131 4.17 7.48 -12.35
N LYS A 132 5.06 8.46 -12.60
CA LYS A 132 6.28 8.27 -13.40
C LYS A 132 7.44 7.94 -12.44
N ASN A 133 8.25 6.93 -12.79
CA ASN A 133 9.36 6.44 -11.96
C ASN A 133 8.92 6.07 -10.54
N PRO A 134 8.04 5.08 -10.36
CA PRO A 134 7.48 4.69 -9.07
C PRO A 134 8.56 4.29 -8.06
N ARG A 135 8.43 4.80 -6.84
CA ARG A 135 9.35 4.53 -5.73
C ARG A 135 8.69 3.73 -4.61
N TYR A 136 7.41 3.97 -4.38
CA TYR A 136 6.66 3.37 -3.28
C TYR A 136 5.34 2.81 -3.79
N ALA A 137 4.95 1.64 -3.28
CA ALA A 137 3.59 1.15 -3.33
C ALA A 137 3.02 1.18 -1.90
N VAL A 138 1.84 1.74 -1.73
CA VAL A 138 1.17 1.87 -0.43
C VAL A 138 -0.25 1.34 -0.55
N VAL A 139 -0.59 0.42 0.34
CA VAL A 139 -1.95 -0.10 0.48
C VAL A 139 -2.40 0.11 1.92
N MET A 140 -3.58 0.64 2.09
CA MET A 140 -4.22 0.82 3.38
C MET A 140 -5.58 0.13 3.38
N MET A 141 -5.85 -0.60 4.45
CA MET A 141 -7.13 -1.21 4.76
C MET A 141 -7.56 -0.76 6.15
N VAL A 142 -8.81 -0.35 6.28
CA VAL A 142 -9.41 -0.01 7.57
C VAL A 142 -10.72 -0.78 7.72
N GLY A 143 -10.74 -1.74 8.64
CA GLY A 143 -11.96 -2.49 8.98
C GLY A 143 -13.01 -1.54 9.54
N GLN A 144 -14.26 -1.67 9.07
CA GLN A 144 -15.36 -0.76 9.40
C GLN A 144 -14.99 0.73 9.19
N GLY A 145 -14.17 1.00 8.18
CA GLY A 145 -13.72 2.35 7.83
C GLY A 145 -14.62 3.09 6.86
N GLY A 146 -15.70 2.47 6.41
CA GLY A 146 -16.63 3.06 5.46
C GLY A 146 -16.00 3.26 4.07
N PHE A 147 -16.14 4.45 3.53
CA PHE A 147 -15.81 4.71 2.14
C PHE A 147 -14.30 4.81 1.87
N GLY A 148 -13.83 4.12 0.81
CA GLY A 148 -12.40 3.98 0.51
C GLY A 148 -11.64 5.30 0.32
N ALA A 149 -12.25 6.28 -0.36
CA ALA A 149 -11.60 7.57 -0.62
C ALA A 149 -11.44 8.44 0.63
N SER A 150 -12.49 8.51 1.47
CA SER A 150 -12.53 9.39 2.64
C SER A 150 -11.69 8.90 3.82
N THR A 151 -11.49 7.60 3.93
CA THR A 151 -10.73 6.99 5.04
C THR A 151 -9.36 6.54 4.57
N SER A 152 -9.28 5.45 3.79
CA SER A 152 -7.99 4.89 3.36
C SER A 152 -7.24 5.79 2.40
N GLY A 153 -7.95 6.53 1.51
CA GLY A 153 -7.32 7.49 0.60
C GLY A 153 -6.62 8.62 1.34
N VAL A 154 -7.29 9.20 2.34
CA VAL A 154 -6.71 10.25 3.19
C VAL A 154 -5.55 9.73 4.03
N GLY A 155 -5.66 8.51 4.58
CA GLY A 155 -4.58 7.86 5.31
C GLY A 155 -3.34 7.64 4.44
N VAL A 156 -3.51 7.14 3.22
CA VAL A 156 -2.41 6.95 2.26
C VAL A 156 -1.78 8.28 1.85
N ARG A 157 -2.58 9.35 1.69
CA ARG A 157 -2.03 10.69 1.46
C ARG A 157 -1.04 11.10 2.55
N ARG A 158 -1.39 10.91 3.84
CA ARG A 158 -0.51 11.22 4.97
C ARG A 158 0.78 10.40 4.97
N ILE A 159 0.69 9.12 4.58
CA ILE A 159 1.86 8.26 4.40
C ILE A 159 2.77 8.84 3.31
N TYR A 160 2.22 9.26 2.18
CA TYR A 160 3.00 9.88 1.11
C TYR A 160 3.56 11.25 1.50
N GLU A 161 2.86 12.04 2.32
CA GLU A 161 3.39 13.29 2.88
C GLU A 161 4.71 13.03 3.60
N SER A 162 4.78 12.01 4.45
CA SER A 162 6.01 11.61 5.15
C SER A 162 7.07 11.04 4.20
N LEU A 163 6.68 10.14 3.27
CA LEU A 163 7.62 9.48 2.35
C LEU A 163 8.29 10.47 1.38
N PHE A 164 7.60 11.52 0.97
CA PHE A 164 8.09 12.55 0.04
C PHE A 164 8.48 13.86 0.71
N GLY A 165 8.30 13.98 2.03
CA GLY A 165 8.60 15.22 2.76
C GLY A 165 7.68 16.36 2.36
N VAL A 166 6.38 16.11 2.24
CA VAL A 166 5.39 17.14 1.88
C VAL A 166 4.90 17.83 3.13
N THR A 167 5.05 19.15 3.17
CA THR A 167 4.52 20.01 4.24
C THR A 167 3.87 21.24 3.62
N GLY A 168 2.67 21.61 4.06
CA GLY A 168 1.93 22.76 3.52
C GLY A 168 1.65 22.63 2.00
N GLY A 169 1.47 21.42 1.48
CA GLY A 169 1.20 21.16 0.06
C GLY A 169 2.43 21.28 -0.85
N LYS A 170 3.64 21.36 -0.30
CA LYS A 170 4.89 21.47 -1.07
C LYS A 170 5.89 20.40 -0.61
N VAL A 171 6.69 19.89 -1.56
CA VAL A 171 7.83 19.03 -1.24
C VAL A 171 8.94 19.88 -0.62
N VAL A 172 9.36 19.54 0.59
CA VAL A 172 10.44 20.23 1.32
C VAL A 172 11.72 19.40 1.19
N PRO A 173 12.79 19.95 0.61
CA PRO A 173 14.06 19.24 0.48
C PRO A 173 14.59 18.76 1.84
N GLY A 174 15.01 17.50 1.90
CA GLY A 174 15.56 16.89 3.12
C GLY A 174 14.52 16.43 4.15
N ALA A 175 13.23 16.75 3.99
CA ALA A 175 12.17 16.34 4.91
C ALA A 175 11.61 14.94 4.63
N ALA A 176 11.96 14.33 3.50
CA ALA A 176 11.51 13.00 3.15
C ALA A 176 12.03 11.96 4.15
N LEU A 177 11.15 11.02 4.59
CA LEU A 177 11.51 9.94 5.51
C LEU A 177 12.70 9.10 5.00
N PHE A 178 12.76 8.87 3.69
CA PHE A 178 13.87 8.22 3.00
C PHE A 178 14.36 9.14 1.87
N PRO A 179 15.32 10.03 2.15
CA PRO A 179 15.87 10.91 1.13
C PRO A 179 16.32 10.12 -0.11
N GLU A 180 16.03 10.66 -1.30
CA GLU A 180 16.34 10.04 -2.59
C GLU A 180 15.69 8.66 -2.83
N GLY A 181 14.79 8.19 -1.94
CA GLY A 181 14.11 6.89 -2.05
C GLY A 181 15.02 5.69 -1.89
N LYS A 182 16.23 5.88 -1.41
CA LYS A 182 17.12 4.80 -1.05
C LYS A 182 16.93 4.46 0.43
N PRO A 183 16.80 3.18 0.79
CA PRO A 183 16.83 2.80 2.18
C PRO A 183 18.15 3.26 2.80
N PRO A 184 18.19 3.58 4.11
CA PRO A 184 19.40 4.03 4.76
C PRO A 184 20.53 3.02 4.52
N THR A 185 21.69 3.52 4.06
CA THR A 185 22.87 2.69 3.78
C THR A 185 23.52 2.19 5.06
N LYS A 186 23.33 2.92 6.18
CA LYS A 186 23.76 2.50 7.50
C LYS A 186 22.56 1.91 8.24
N LEU A 187 22.74 0.69 8.75
CA LEU A 187 21.75 0.09 9.64
C LEU A 187 21.65 0.96 10.92
N PRO A 188 20.43 1.21 11.44
CA PRO A 188 20.29 1.91 12.69
C PRO A 188 21.01 1.13 13.80
N LYS A 189 21.67 1.84 14.73
CA LYS A 189 22.19 1.21 15.94
C LYS A 189 21.00 0.59 16.67
N ILE A 190 21.04 -0.73 16.84
CA ILE A 190 20.02 -1.44 17.60
C ILE A 190 20.36 -1.27 19.06
N SER A 191 19.58 -0.48 19.78
CA SER A 191 19.61 -0.49 21.23
C SER A 191 19.06 -1.82 21.74
N PRO A 192 19.68 -2.48 22.74
CA PRO A 192 19.09 -3.67 23.35
C PRO A 192 17.67 -3.36 23.79
N ALA A 193 16.72 -4.24 23.50
CA ALA A 193 15.37 -4.09 24.00
C ALA A 193 15.43 -3.98 25.53
N THR A 194 14.91 -2.89 26.07
CA THR A 194 14.71 -2.74 27.50
C THR A 194 13.82 -3.89 27.95
N LYS A 195 14.32 -4.77 28.82
CA LYS A 195 13.49 -5.84 29.39
C LYS A 195 12.21 -5.20 29.96
N PRO A 196 11.02 -5.78 29.70
CA PRO A 196 9.81 -5.32 30.36
C PRO A 196 10.07 -5.31 31.86
N LYS A 197 9.75 -4.21 32.54
CA LYS A 197 9.72 -4.23 34.01
C LYS A 197 8.73 -5.31 34.43
N GLU A 198 9.22 -6.33 35.12
CA GLU A 198 8.32 -7.29 35.80
C GLU A 198 7.34 -6.51 36.64
N ALA A 199 6.04 -6.72 36.36
CA ALA A 199 5.01 -6.16 37.23
C ALA A 199 5.21 -6.74 38.61
N SER A 200 5.55 -5.89 39.57
CA SER A 200 5.57 -6.25 40.99
C SER A 200 4.20 -6.77 41.39
N LYS A 201 4.16 -8.03 41.83
CA LYS A 201 2.97 -8.66 42.40
C LYS A 201 2.52 -7.92 43.67
#